data_a6782fcec6543d32b8f75db89b62e27b
#
_entry.id   a6782fcec6543d32b8f75db89b62e27b
#
_cell.length_a   1.000
_cell.length_b   1.000
_cell.length_c   1.000
_cell.angle_alpha   90.00
_cell.angle_beta   90.00
_cell.angle_gamma   90.00
#
_symmetry.space_group_name_H-M   'P 1'
#
loop_
_entity.id
_entity.type
_entity.pdbx_description
1 polymer ?
#
loop_
_entity_poly.entity_id
_entity_poly.type
_entity_poly.pdbx_seq_one_letter_code
_entity_poly.pdbx_strand_id
1 'polypeptide(L)'
;MDNTHKKKRAVDKATAFTKWCGKDLKYPALLFLLMAFSSLIMFQDYLLGDQLMIFNDIGSDTWQQYIMNYTAIVNDIRDGSFSLWDFSNGLGVNLFNFNLFDPFLMLLYGLGVILGSAHMLMYLNVIQIIKMLMAGLVFYWFLSQFSFSPRAKLAASYAYGFSGFLLVWGQHYQF
;
A
#
# COMPACT_ATOMS: atom_id res chain seq x y z
N MET A 1 34.29 6.14 -25.35
CA MET A 1 33.50 5.08 -26.03
C MET A 1 32.27 4.55 -25.21
N ASP A 2 31.94 5.13 -24.06
CA ASP A 2 30.93 4.56 -23.15
C ASP A 2 29.54 5.25 -23.14
N ASN A 3 29.45 6.47 -23.68
CA ASN A 3 28.23 7.28 -23.57
C ASN A 3 27.10 6.87 -24.56
N THR A 4 27.48 6.30 -25.70
CA THR A 4 26.54 5.79 -26.72
C THR A 4 25.86 4.50 -26.29
N HIS A 5 26.55 3.61 -25.58
CA HIS A 5 26.01 2.37 -25.05
C HIS A 5 25.01 2.61 -23.89
N LYS A 6 25.28 3.59 -23.01
CA LYS A 6 24.37 4.00 -21.93
C LYS A 6 23.09 4.63 -22.49
N LYS A 7 23.23 5.49 -23.52
CA LYS A 7 22.10 6.14 -24.18
C LYS A 7 21.18 5.13 -24.90
N LYS A 8 21.80 4.15 -25.59
CA LYS A 8 21.06 3.07 -26.26
C LYS A 8 20.29 2.18 -25.26
N ARG A 9 20.90 1.79 -24.14
CA ARG A 9 20.22 1.04 -23.06
C ARG A 9 19.08 1.83 -22.40
N ALA A 10 19.20 3.13 -22.24
CA ALA A 10 18.14 3.98 -21.70
C ALA A 10 16.96 4.10 -22.67
N VAL A 11 17.24 4.25 -23.96
CA VAL A 11 16.22 4.28 -25.02
C VAL A 11 15.53 2.92 -25.14
N ASP A 12 16.27 1.81 -25.08
CA ASP A 12 15.70 0.46 -25.15
C ASP A 12 14.80 0.17 -23.92
N LYS A 13 15.15 0.66 -22.74
CA LYS A 13 14.30 0.56 -21.54
C LYS A 13 13.05 1.43 -21.64
N ALA A 14 13.16 2.65 -22.16
CA ALA A 14 12.02 3.54 -22.38
C ALA A 14 11.07 2.98 -23.45
N THR A 15 11.60 2.40 -24.53
CA THR A 15 10.78 1.73 -25.55
C THR A 15 10.18 0.41 -25.06
N ALA A 16 10.82 -0.31 -24.15
CA ALA A 16 10.23 -1.48 -23.50
C ALA A 16 9.06 -1.07 -22.60
N PHE A 17 9.18 0.02 -21.86
CA PHE A 17 8.10 0.57 -21.02
C PHE A 17 6.92 1.06 -21.87
N THR A 18 7.15 1.78 -22.98
CA THR A 18 6.09 2.25 -23.87
C THR A 18 5.44 1.11 -24.65
N LYS A 19 6.19 0.06 -25.00
CA LYS A 19 5.66 -1.14 -25.65
C LYS A 19 4.78 -1.97 -24.69
N TRP A 20 5.09 -1.93 -23.39
CA TRP A 20 4.28 -2.52 -22.34
C TRP A 20 2.96 -1.75 -22.15
N CYS A 21 3.01 -0.43 -22.17
CA CYS A 21 1.84 0.44 -21.99
C CYS A 21 0.83 0.36 -23.16
N GLY A 22 1.23 -0.10 -24.35
CA GLY A 22 0.41 0.03 -25.58
C GLY A 22 -0.24 -1.24 -26.11
N LYS A 23 0.24 -2.46 -25.76
CA LYS A 23 -0.22 -3.67 -26.47
C LYS A 23 -1.02 -4.69 -25.65
N ASP A 24 -0.91 -4.71 -24.32
CA ASP A 24 -1.59 -5.74 -23.51
C ASP A 24 -2.16 -5.20 -22.18
N LEU A 25 -2.72 -4.00 -22.17
CA LEU A 25 -3.35 -3.40 -20.99
C LEU A 25 -4.56 -4.21 -20.47
N LYS A 26 -5.14 -5.09 -21.31
CA LYS A 26 -6.28 -5.93 -20.96
C LYS A 26 -6.02 -6.87 -19.77
N TYR A 27 -4.83 -7.47 -19.69
CA TYR A 27 -4.52 -8.41 -18.59
C TYR A 27 -4.24 -7.71 -17.26
N PRO A 28 -3.44 -6.62 -17.18
CA PRO A 28 -3.34 -5.84 -15.95
C PRO A 28 -4.66 -5.23 -15.51
N ALA A 29 -5.49 -4.75 -16.45
CA ALA A 29 -6.83 -4.25 -16.14
C ALA A 29 -7.74 -5.36 -15.61
N LEU A 30 -7.71 -6.54 -16.23
CA LEU A 30 -8.45 -7.72 -15.76
C LEU A 30 -7.95 -8.14 -14.36
N LEU A 31 -6.64 -8.15 -14.13
CA LEU A 31 -6.06 -8.44 -12.82
C LEU A 31 -6.59 -7.46 -11.77
N PHE A 32 -6.52 -6.15 -12.07
CA PHE A 32 -7.02 -5.11 -11.18
C PHE A 32 -8.51 -5.32 -10.84
N LEU A 33 -9.35 -5.55 -11.85
CA LEU A 33 -10.78 -5.78 -11.65
C LEU A 33 -11.06 -7.03 -10.83
N LEU A 34 -10.38 -8.14 -11.10
CA LEU A 34 -10.51 -9.37 -10.33
C LEU A 34 -10.08 -9.18 -8.88
N MET A 35 -8.95 -8.54 -8.65
CA MET A 35 -8.45 -8.27 -7.31
C MET A 35 -9.36 -7.28 -6.56
N ALA A 36 -9.80 -6.21 -7.21
CA ALA A 36 -10.72 -5.24 -6.61
C ALA A 36 -12.05 -5.90 -6.23
N PHE A 37 -12.63 -6.69 -7.13
CA PHE A 37 -13.87 -7.42 -6.86
C PHE A 37 -13.71 -8.42 -5.72
N SER A 38 -12.63 -9.20 -5.72
CA SER A 38 -12.35 -10.14 -4.62
C SER A 38 -12.14 -9.40 -3.29
N SER A 39 -11.43 -8.27 -3.30
CA SER A 39 -11.24 -7.45 -2.10
C SER A 39 -12.56 -6.90 -1.57
N LEU A 40 -13.46 -6.44 -2.44
CA LEU A 40 -14.78 -5.96 -2.02
C LEU A 40 -15.60 -7.07 -1.34
N ILE A 41 -15.54 -8.30 -1.85
CA ILE A 41 -16.25 -9.43 -1.24
C ILE A 41 -15.58 -9.83 0.09
N MET A 42 -14.25 -9.94 0.12
CA MET A 42 -13.53 -10.40 1.31
C MET A 42 -13.57 -9.40 2.46
N PHE A 43 -13.54 -8.11 2.14
CA PHE A 43 -13.45 -7.03 3.12
C PHE A 43 -14.75 -6.21 3.25
N GLN A 44 -15.88 -6.71 2.74
CA GLN A 44 -17.16 -5.99 2.75
C GLN A 44 -17.57 -5.51 4.16
N ASP A 45 -17.47 -6.38 5.17
CA ASP A 45 -17.87 -6.04 6.53
C ASP A 45 -17.02 -4.93 7.15
N TYR A 46 -15.74 -4.89 6.77
CA TYR A 46 -14.80 -3.84 7.19
C TYR A 46 -14.98 -2.53 6.40
N LEU A 47 -15.38 -2.62 5.13
CA LEU A 47 -15.61 -1.44 4.29
C LEU A 47 -16.97 -0.79 4.57
N LEU A 48 -17.99 -1.58 4.94
CA LEU A 48 -19.31 -1.08 5.33
C LEU A 48 -19.33 -0.55 6.78
N GLY A 49 -18.30 -0.83 7.55
CA GLY A 49 -18.17 -0.36 8.93
C GLY A 49 -18.84 -1.25 9.98
N ASP A 50 -19.33 -2.44 9.60
CA ASP A 50 -19.94 -3.39 10.51
C ASP A 50 -18.91 -4.07 11.43
N GLN A 51 -17.66 -4.17 10.94
CA GLN A 51 -16.54 -4.72 11.69
C GLN A 51 -15.30 -3.86 11.53
N LEU A 52 -14.42 -3.90 12.53
CA LEU A 52 -13.13 -3.25 12.51
C LEU A 52 -12.03 -4.27 12.20
N MET A 53 -11.19 -3.99 11.22
CA MET A 53 -10.03 -4.83 10.90
C MET A 53 -8.93 -4.60 11.93
N ILE A 54 -9.15 -5.10 13.13
CA ILE A 54 -8.19 -5.09 14.22
C ILE A 54 -7.67 -6.51 14.37
N PHE A 55 -6.39 -6.69 14.14
CA PHE A 55 -5.75 -7.97 14.42
C PHE A 55 -5.59 -8.10 15.94
N ASN A 56 -6.17 -9.13 16.50
CA ASN A 56 -6.08 -9.44 17.91
C ASN A 56 -4.86 -10.34 18.14
N ASP A 57 -3.69 -9.75 18.01
CA ASP A 57 -2.43 -10.40 18.38
C ASP A 57 -2.09 -10.18 19.86
N ILE A 58 -0.99 -10.76 20.33
CA ILE A 58 -0.55 -10.69 21.74
C ILE A 58 -0.33 -9.24 22.22
N GLY A 59 -0.09 -8.28 21.31
CA GLY A 59 0.17 -6.88 21.63
C GLY A 59 -0.95 -5.92 21.23
N SER A 60 -1.90 -6.34 20.40
CA SER A 60 -2.92 -5.44 19.81
C SER A 60 -2.30 -4.16 19.19
N ASP A 61 -1.17 -4.30 18.51
CA ASP A 61 -0.37 -3.19 18.02
C ASP A 61 -1.16 -2.23 17.15
N THR A 62 -2.09 -2.76 16.35
CA THR A 62 -2.97 -1.92 15.53
C THR A 62 -3.76 -0.93 16.38
N TRP A 63 -4.33 -1.39 17.50
CA TRP A 63 -5.14 -0.54 18.37
C TRP A 63 -4.30 0.31 19.32
N GLN A 64 -3.30 -0.29 19.97
CA GLN A 64 -2.55 0.35 21.05
C GLN A 64 -1.45 1.28 20.53
N GLN A 65 -0.90 1.02 19.34
CA GLN A 65 0.21 1.79 18.81
C GLN A 65 -0.15 2.51 17.51
N TYR A 66 -0.51 1.78 16.45
CA TYR A 66 -0.59 2.38 15.12
C TYR A 66 -1.69 3.42 15.02
N ILE A 67 -2.92 3.08 15.41
CA ILE A 67 -4.05 4.01 15.32
C ILE A 67 -3.83 5.25 16.16
N MET A 68 -3.35 5.09 17.38
CA MET A 68 -3.10 6.21 18.28
C MET A 68 -2.05 7.16 17.71
N ASN A 69 -0.92 6.62 17.27
CA ASN A 69 0.16 7.43 16.70
C ASN A 69 -0.25 8.11 15.39
N TYR A 70 -0.92 7.40 14.48
CA TYR A 70 -1.36 7.98 13.21
C TYR A 70 -2.43 9.05 13.40
N THR A 71 -3.32 8.86 14.36
CA THR A 71 -4.34 9.86 14.72
C THR A 71 -3.69 11.10 15.32
N ALA A 72 -2.71 10.94 16.21
CA ALA A 72 -1.96 12.05 16.78
C ALA A 72 -1.24 12.85 15.69
N ILE A 73 -0.50 12.18 14.80
CA ILE A 73 0.19 12.84 13.67
C ILE A 73 -0.79 13.65 12.81
N VAL A 74 -1.96 13.08 12.47
CA VAL A 74 -2.98 13.76 11.68
C VAL A 74 -3.51 15.00 12.40
N ASN A 75 -3.80 14.91 13.70
CA ASN A 75 -4.30 16.02 14.49
C ASN A 75 -3.23 17.13 14.60
N ASP A 76 -1.98 16.80 14.86
CA ASP A 76 -0.87 17.75 14.93
C ASP A 76 -0.68 18.50 13.59
N ILE A 77 -0.80 17.78 12.46
CA ILE A 77 -0.74 18.41 11.13
C ILE A 77 -1.91 19.39 10.94
N ARG A 78 -3.13 19.01 11.35
CA ARG A 78 -4.34 19.84 11.22
C ARG A 78 -4.27 21.07 12.10
N ASP A 79 -3.73 20.94 13.30
CA ASP A 79 -3.61 22.00 14.28
C ASP A 79 -2.39 22.90 14.04
N GLY A 80 -1.54 22.55 13.07
CA GLY A 80 -0.30 23.26 12.75
C GLY A 80 0.78 23.13 13.81
N SER A 81 0.68 22.13 14.69
CA SER A 81 1.61 21.85 15.80
C SER A 81 2.57 20.70 15.50
N PHE A 82 2.59 20.19 14.27
CA PHE A 82 3.39 19.03 13.89
C PHE A 82 4.87 19.19 14.24
N SER A 83 5.40 18.23 14.99
CA SER A 83 6.81 18.13 15.34
C SER A 83 7.33 16.72 15.01
N LEU A 84 8.60 16.65 14.63
CA LEU A 84 9.27 15.36 14.42
C LEU A 84 9.61 14.63 15.73
N TRP A 85 9.50 15.31 16.86
CA TRP A 85 9.68 14.72 18.18
C TRP A 85 8.40 14.87 18.98
N ASP A 86 7.82 13.73 19.35
CA ASP A 86 6.59 13.68 20.13
C ASP A 86 6.91 13.31 21.58
N PHE A 87 6.51 14.18 22.51
CA PHE A 87 6.69 14.02 23.96
C PHE A 87 5.50 13.32 24.63
N SER A 88 4.43 13.01 23.92
CA SER A 88 3.26 12.32 24.48
C SER A 88 3.55 10.83 24.78
N ASN A 89 4.60 10.27 24.18
CA ASN A 89 5.02 8.90 24.36
C ASN A 89 6.30 8.82 25.23
N GLY A 90 6.13 8.50 26.52
CA GLY A 90 7.24 8.27 27.46
C GLY A 90 8.15 9.51 27.61
N LEU A 91 9.45 9.36 27.35
CA LEU A 91 10.43 10.45 27.36
C LEU A 91 10.55 11.19 26.02
N GLY A 92 9.67 10.90 25.11
CA GLY A 92 9.67 11.41 23.75
C GLY A 92 10.13 10.39 22.72
N VAL A 93 9.53 10.42 21.55
CA VAL A 93 9.80 9.52 20.45
C VAL A 93 10.00 10.30 19.15
N ASN A 94 10.93 9.83 18.34
CA ASN A 94 11.14 10.39 17.01
C ASN A 94 10.12 9.79 16.03
N LEU A 95 9.23 10.62 15.47
CA LEU A 95 8.19 10.19 14.54
C LEU A 95 8.74 9.65 13.21
N PHE A 96 10.00 9.92 12.86
CA PHE A 96 10.66 9.26 11.73
C PHE A 96 10.67 7.74 11.86
N ASN A 97 10.73 7.22 13.09
CA ASN A 97 10.72 5.78 13.34
C ASN A 97 9.36 5.13 13.04
N PHE A 98 8.30 5.91 12.88
CA PHE A 98 6.96 5.44 12.52
C PHE A 98 6.68 5.49 11.02
N ASN A 99 7.72 5.33 10.18
CA ASN A 99 7.59 5.31 8.71
C ASN A 99 6.83 6.51 8.14
N LEU A 100 7.08 7.69 8.67
CA LEU A 100 6.40 8.93 8.27
C LEU A 100 6.39 9.15 6.76
N PHE A 101 7.44 8.68 6.06
CA PHE A 101 7.59 8.80 4.60
C PHE A 101 7.24 7.52 3.82
N ASP A 102 6.59 6.54 4.43
CA ASP A 102 5.99 5.44 3.68
C ASP A 102 4.88 6.01 2.78
N PRO A 103 4.91 5.76 1.46
CA PRO A 103 3.96 6.36 0.51
C PRO A 103 2.51 5.99 0.82
N PHE A 104 2.25 4.82 1.39
CA PHE A 104 0.92 4.39 1.77
C PHE A 104 0.45 5.07 3.05
N LEU A 105 1.35 5.24 4.03
CA LEU A 105 1.04 6.01 5.24
C LEU A 105 0.89 7.50 4.92
N MET A 106 1.62 8.06 3.97
CA MET A 106 1.39 9.42 3.49
C MET A 106 -0.02 9.60 2.90
N LEU A 107 -0.53 8.59 2.17
CA LEU A 107 -1.92 8.59 1.71
C LEU A 107 -2.90 8.54 2.89
N LEU A 108 -2.61 7.72 3.91
CA LEU A 108 -3.40 7.65 5.14
C LEU A 108 -3.46 9.01 5.84
N TYR A 109 -2.31 9.65 6.05
CA TYR A 109 -2.24 10.98 6.67
C TYR A 109 -3.00 12.02 5.85
N GLY A 110 -2.83 11.99 4.52
CA GLY A 110 -3.58 12.87 3.61
C GLY A 110 -5.09 12.70 3.74
N LEU A 111 -5.59 11.46 3.78
CA LEU A 111 -7.01 11.18 4.01
C LEU A 111 -7.47 11.69 5.38
N GLY A 112 -6.69 11.44 6.43
CA GLY A 112 -7.01 11.91 7.78
C GLY A 112 -7.03 13.43 7.91
N VAL A 113 -6.10 14.13 7.26
CA VAL A 113 -6.05 15.61 7.26
C VAL A 113 -7.25 16.20 6.53
N ILE A 114 -7.64 15.63 5.38
CA ILE A 114 -8.73 16.16 4.54
C ILE A 114 -10.10 15.79 5.12
N LEU A 115 -10.31 14.52 5.49
CA LEU A 115 -11.61 13.97 5.86
C LEU A 115 -11.84 13.91 7.38
N GLY A 116 -10.80 14.14 8.17
CA GLY A 116 -10.84 14.06 9.63
C GLY A 116 -10.27 12.79 10.20
N SER A 117 -9.80 12.84 11.44
CA SER A 117 -9.13 11.72 12.12
C SER A 117 -10.09 10.69 12.74
N ALA A 118 -11.41 10.97 12.76
CA ALA A 118 -12.39 10.11 13.41
C ALA A 118 -12.51 8.70 12.78
N HIS A 119 -12.17 8.56 11.51
CA HIS A 119 -12.32 7.32 10.77
C HIS A 119 -10.96 6.70 10.34
N MET A 120 -9.90 6.98 11.08
CA MET A 120 -8.54 6.51 10.75
C MET A 120 -8.45 5.00 10.54
N LEU A 121 -9.18 4.22 11.32
CA LEU A 121 -9.19 2.76 11.21
C LEU A 121 -9.81 2.30 9.86
N MET A 122 -10.87 2.98 9.42
CA MET A 122 -11.47 2.71 8.10
C MET A 122 -10.48 3.08 6.96
N TYR A 123 -9.77 4.19 7.10
CA TYR A 123 -8.77 4.58 6.10
C TYR A 123 -7.62 3.55 6.04
N LEU A 124 -7.21 2.98 7.18
CA LEU A 124 -6.23 1.89 7.21
C LEU A 124 -6.69 0.66 6.41
N ASN A 125 -7.96 0.28 6.53
CA ASN A 125 -8.53 -0.84 5.76
C ASN A 125 -8.42 -0.56 4.25
N VAL A 126 -8.78 0.65 3.83
CA VAL A 126 -8.66 1.07 2.42
C VAL A 126 -7.21 1.03 1.94
N ILE A 127 -6.28 1.55 2.75
CA ILE A 127 -4.85 1.54 2.43
C ILE A 127 -4.32 0.11 2.31
N GLN A 128 -4.76 -0.81 3.18
CA GLN A 128 -4.37 -2.22 3.10
C GLN A 128 -4.82 -2.86 1.78
N ILE A 129 -6.05 -2.60 1.36
CA ILE A 129 -6.55 -3.07 0.06
C ILE A 129 -5.71 -2.48 -1.08
N ILE A 130 -5.41 -1.19 -1.03
CA ILE A 130 -4.56 -0.53 -2.03
C ILE A 130 -3.16 -1.17 -2.09
N LYS A 131 -2.54 -1.48 -0.94
CA LYS A 131 -1.25 -2.20 -0.88
C LYS A 131 -1.33 -3.55 -1.60
N MET A 132 -2.37 -4.34 -1.35
CA MET A 132 -2.58 -5.65 -1.98
C MET A 132 -2.75 -5.52 -3.50
N LEU A 133 -3.59 -4.59 -3.97
CA LEU A 133 -3.80 -4.32 -5.40
C LEU A 133 -2.49 -3.90 -6.08
N MET A 134 -1.76 -2.98 -5.46
CA MET A 134 -0.45 -2.51 -5.97
C MET A 134 0.58 -3.63 -6.00
N ALA A 135 0.66 -4.46 -4.96
CA ALA A 135 1.58 -5.60 -4.91
C ALA A 135 1.31 -6.57 -6.07
N GLY A 136 0.04 -6.92 -6.34
CA GLY A 136 -0.34 -7.75 -7.47
C GLY A 136 0.04 -7.13 -8.82
N LEU A 137 -0.24 -5.84 -9.02
CA LEU A 137 0.08 -5.14 -10.27
C LEU A 137 1.60 -5.02 -10.50
N VAL A 138 2.35 -4.68 -9.45
CA VAL A 138 3.83 -4.60 -9.52
C VAL A 138 4.42 -5.97 -9.80
N PHE A 139 3.88 -7.02 -9.18
CA PHE A 139 4.33 -8.38 -9.45
C PHE A 139 4.00 -8.83 -10.88
N TYR A 140 2.82 -8.45 -11.42
CA TYR A 140 2.49 -8.67 -12.83
C TYR A 140 3.50 -7.98 -13.75
N TRP A 141 3.86 -6.74 -13.46
CA TRP A 141 4.87 -6.00 -14.20
C TRP A 141 6.24 -6.70 -14.12
N PHE A 142 6.65 -7.14 -12.93
CA PHE A 142 7.88 -7.93 -12.76
C PHE A 142 7.86 -9.20 -13.63
N LEU A 143 6.79 -10.00 -13.58
CA LEU A 143 6.65 -11.22 -14.38
C LEU A 143 6.61 -10.93 -15.90
N SER A 144 6.27 -9.69 -16.29
CA SER A 144 6.26 -9.29 -17.70
C SER A 144 7.66 -9.14 -18.31
N GLN A 145 8.71 -9.13 -17.47
CA GLN A 145 10.09 -9.19 -17.92
C GLN A 145 10.50 -10.61 -18.38
N PHE A 146 9.70 -11.61 -18.08
CA PHE A 146 9.94 -13.02 -18.41
C PHE A 146 8.98 -13.52 -19.49
N SER A 147 9.36 -14.60 -20.19
CA SER A 147 8.58 -15.19 -21.28
C SER A 147 7.42 -16.08 -20.81
N PHE A 148 6.75 -15.73 -19.71
CA PHE A 148 5.58 -16.46 -19.25
C PHE A 148 4.33 -16.13 -20.09
N SER A 149 3.37 -17.06 -20.16
CA SER A 149 2.09 -16.78 -20.80
C SER A 149 1.31 -15.69 -20.02
N PRO A 150 0.50 -14.86 -20.69
CA PRO A 150 -0.28 -13.82 -20.01
C PRO A 150 -1.20 -14.36 -18.91
N ARG A 151 -1.76 -15.57 -19.11
CA ARG A 151 -2.62 -16.23 -18.11
C ARG A 151 -1.84 -16.66 -16.88
N ALA A 152 -0.62 -17.20 -17.06
CA ALA A 152 0.25 -17.58 -15.95
C ALA A 152 0.67 -16.35 -15.12
N LYS A 153 1.02 -15.23 -15.79
CA LYS A 153 1.33 -13.96 -15.12
C LYS A 153 0.15 -13.47 -14.28
N LEU A 154 -1.07 -13.51 -14.86
CA LEU A 154 -2.30 -13.08 -14.17
C LEU A 154 -2.55 -13.94 -12.94
N ALA A 155 -2.53 -15.26 -13.08
CA ALA A 155 -2.78 -16.19 -11.96
C ALA A 155 -1.74 -16.04 -10.84
N ALA A 156 -0.45 -15.95 -11.19
CA ALA A 156 0.61 -15.79 -10.21
C ALA A 156 0.53 -14.44 -9.49
N SER A 157 0.19 -13.35 -10.20
CA SER A 157 0.06 -12.02 -9.62
C SER A 157 -1.16 -11.89 -8.72
N TYR A 158 -2.26 -12.53 -9.08
CA TYR A 158 -3.44 -12.63 -8.24
C TYR A 158 -3.11 -13.38 -6.93
N ALA A 159 -2.47 -14.56 -7.03
CA ALA A 159 -2.06 -15.34 -5.87
C ALA A 159 -1.06 -14.60 -4.98
N TYR A 160 -0.14 -13.82 -5.57
CA TYR A 160 0.80 -13.00 -4.82
C TYR A 160 0.12 -11.88 -4.05
N GLY A 161 -0.80 -11.13 -4.68
CA GLY A 161 -1.53 -10.04 -4.05
C GLY A 161 -2.43 -10.49 -2.88
N PHE A 162 -2.94 -11.72 -2.93
CA PHE A 162 -3.70 -12.37 -1.85
C PHE A 162 -2.86 -13.40 -1.07
N SER A 163 -1.54 -13.26 -1.06
CA SER A 163 -0.68 -14.15 -0.29
C SER A 163 -0.95 -13.99 1.22
N GLY A 164 -0.79 -15.08 1.96
CA GLY A 164 -0.93 -15.06 3.42
C GLY A 164 -0.02 -14.02 4.10
N PHE A 165 1.15 -13.75 3.51
CA PHE A 165 2.03 -12.69 3.98
C PHE A 165 1.34 -11.31 3.92
N LEU A 166 0.79 -10.91 2.78
CA LEU A 166 0.14 -9.61 2.64
C LEU A 166 -1.17 -9.52 3.42
N LEU A 167 -1.89 -10.66 3.56
CA LEU A 167 -3.15 -10.70 4.32
C LEU A 167 -2.92 -10.65 5.83
N VAL A 168 -1.92 -11.37 6.34
CA VAL A 168 -1.69 -11.53 7.79
C VAL A 168 -0.67 -10.51 8.30
N TRP A 169 0.48 -10.37 7.62
CA TRP A 169 1.54 -9.44 8.04
C TRP A 169 1.31 -8.00 7.57
N GLY A 170 0.38 -7.77 6.65
CA GLY A 170 0.00 -6.42 6.22
C GLY A 170 -0.54 -5.53 7.34
N GLN A 171 -0.90 -6.10 8.49
CA GLN A 171 -1.27 -5.37 9.71
C GLN A 171 -0.08 -4.65 10.36
N HIS A 172 1.12 -5.16 10.20
CA HIS A 172 2.32 -4.50 10.70
C HIS A 172 2.72 -3.39 9.73
N TYR A 173 2.08 -2.24 9.88
CA TYR A 173 2.26 -1.07 9.01
C TYR A 173 3.66 -0.47 9.05
N GLN A 174 4.50 -0.94 9.97
CA GLN A 174 5.89 -0.47 10.15
C GLN A 174 6.93 -1.35 9.45
N PHE A 175 6.54 -2.45 8.78
CA PHE A 175 7.46 -3.38 8.13
C PHE A 175 7.16 -3.55 6.64
#